data_d3f2ec7b39e1fb602b86a23499111dc5
#
_entry.id   d3f2ec7b39e1fb602b86a23499111dc5
#
_cell.length_a   1.000
_cell.length_b   1.000
_cell.length_c   1.000
_cell.angle_alpha   90.00
_cell.angle_beta   90.00
_cell.angle_gamma   90.00
#
_symmetry.space_group_name_H-M   'P 1'
#
loop_
_entity.id
_entity.type
_entity.pdbx_description
1 polymer ?
#
loop_
_entity_poly.entity_id
_entity_poly.type
_entity_poly.pdbx_seq_one_letter_code
_entity_poly.pdbx_strand_id
1 'polypeptide(L)'
;GNTTWLRQLMSDFIKTQPGWNSESEDNLLVGKDHLQGGALTFLNNSTTSHANSDFRLMNRTPTNQTGTRKYHIDRSNGGYELLLANDIDNSNPAVQAEQLNWLHYIMNIGSILGNDPSANFDGVRIDAVDNVDADLLQIASDYFKEKYRVADNEANAIAHLSILEAWSYNDHQYNKDTKGAQLSIDNPLREMLLTTFLRKSNYRGSLERVITNSLNNRSSEQKHTPRDANYIFVRAHDSEVQAVLANIISKQINPKTDGFTFTMDELKQAFEIYNVDMRKADKKYTQYNIPAAYATMLTNKDSITRVYYGDLFTDDGQYMAEKSPYYNAIDALLRARIKYVAGGQDMKVTKLNGYEIMSSVRYGKGAEEANQLGTAETRNQGMLVLTANRPDMKLGTNDRLVVNMGAAHKTQAYRPLLLSKST
;
A
#
# COMPACT_ATOMS: atom_id res chain seq x y z
N GLY A 1 -20.15 27.23 -17.67
CA GLY A 1 -20.30 28.68 -17.68
C GLY A 1 -19.25 29.48 -16.92
N ASN A 2 -18.45 28.92 -16.04
CA ASN A 2 -17.59 29.73 -15.13
C ASN A 2 -16.11 29.70 -15.46
N THR A 3 -15.71 29.10 -16.58
CA THR A 3 -14.30 28.94 -16.93
C THR A 3 -13.58 30.28 -17.13
N THR A 4 -14.22 31.23 -17.78
CA THR A 4 -13.63 32.55 -18.01
C THR A 4 -13.45 33.33 -16.70
N TRP A 5 -14.45 33.30 -15.84
CA TRP A 5 -14.40 33.94 -14.53
C TRP A 5 -13.31 33.31 -13.64
N LEU A 6 -13.23 31.99 -13.62
CA LEU A 6 -12.22 31.28 -12.84
C LEU A 6 -10.81 31.60 -13.34
N ARG A 7 -10.59 31.65 -14.66
CA ARG A 7 -9.30 32.06 -15.24
C ARG A 7 -8.93 33.49 -14.83
N GLN A 8 -9.91 34.38 -14.82
CA GLN A 8 -9.65 35.76 -14.39
C GLN A 8 -9.24 35.82 -12.93
N LEU A 9 -9.91 35.10 -12.04
CA LEU A 9 -9.54 35.00 -10.63
C LEU A 9 -8.14 34.44 -10.43
N MET A 10 -7.78 33.40 -11.18
CA MET A 10 -6.46 32.80 -11.13
C MET A 10 -5.38 33.78 -11.60
N SER A 11 -5.63 34.49 -12.70
CA SER A 11 -4.73 35.52 -13.20
C SER A 11 -4.54 36.65 -12.20
N ASP A 12 -5.62 37.16 -11.63
CA ASP A 12 -5.58 38.24 -10.65
C ASP A 12 -4.86 37.81 -9.37
N PHE A 13 -5.09 36.58 -8.92
CA PHE A 13 -4.37 36.02 -7.77
C PHE A 13 -2.86 35.89 -8.04
N ILE A 14 -2.47 35.32 -9.17
CA ILE A 14 -1.06 35.10 -9.52
C ILE A 14 -0.29 36.40 -9.63
N LYS A 15 -0.89 37.45 -10.19
CA LYS A 15 -0.29 38.77 -10.28
C LYS A 15 0.04 39.41 -8.92
N THR A 16 -0.61 38.95 -7.87
CA THR A 16 -0.33 39.38 -6.50
C THR A 16 0.76 38.57 -5.82
N GLN A 17 1.22 37.49 -6.40
CA GLN A 17 2.18 36.59 -5.77
C GLN A 17 3.63 37.07 -5.96
N PRO A 18 4.49 36.90 -4.97
CA PRO A 18 5.92 37.14 -5.13
C PRO A 18 6.50 36.23 -6.25
N GLY A 19 7.35 36.81 -7.09
CA GLY A 19 7.98 36.04 -8.18
C GLY A 19 7.11 35.82 -9.42
N TRP A 20 5.92 36.40 -9.46
CA TRP A 20 5.09 36.35 -10.67
C TRP A 20 5.78 36.99 -11.87
N ASN A 21 5.58 36.39 -13.05
CA ASN A 21 6.03 36.92 -14.32
C ASN A 21 5.04 36.52 -15.45
N SER A 22 5.23 37.05 -16.65
CA SER A 22 4.34 36.78 -17.79
C SER A 22 4.33 35.30 -18.20
N GLU A 23 5.44 34.61 -18.04
CA GLU A 23 5.51 33.17 -18.30
C GLU A 23 4.62 32.39 -17.35
N SER A 24 4.59 32.74 -16.08
CA SER A 24 3.71 32.10 -15.09
C SER A 24 2.23 32.30 -15.44
N GLU A 25 1.86 33.49 -15.87
CA GLU A 25 0.50 33.81 -16.30
C GLU A 25 0.10 33.00 -17.55
N ASP A 26 0.95 33.00 -18.56
CA ASP A 26 0.70 32.27 -19.78
C ASP A 26 0.57 30.75 -19.52
N ASN A 27 1.42 30.21 -18.70
CA ASN A 27 1.37 28.80 -18.30
C ASN A 27 0.07 28.40 -17.62
N LEU A 28 -0.50 29.31 -16.83
CA LEU A 28 -1.79 29.06 -16.16
C LEU A 28 -3.00 29.30 -17.05
N LEU A 29 -2.94 30.31 -17.91
CA LEU A 29 -4.12 30.80 -18.62
C LEU A 29 -4.32 30.17 -19.99
N VAL A 30 -3.25 29.76 -20.66
CA VAL A 30 -3.32 29.19 -22.01
C VAL A 30 -3.87 27.77 -22.00
N GLY A 31 -3.49 26.96 -21.02
CA GLY A 31 -3.96 25.61 -20.92
C GLY A 31 -5.35 25.50 -20.27
N LYS A 32 -6.38 25.18 -21.05
CA LYS A 32 -7.68 24.81 -20.48
C LYS A 32 -7.58 23.68 -19.47
N ASP A 33 -6.56 22.85 -19.58
CA ASP A 33 -6.29 21.70 -18.73
C ASP A 33 -5.91 22.10 -17.30
N HIS A 34 -5.43 23.31 -17.07
CA HIS A 34 -5.25 23.85 -15.73
C HIS A 34 -6.54 23.91 -14.92
N LEU A 35 -7.64 24.19 -15.59
CA LEU A 35 -8.94 24.23 -14.95
C LEU A 35 -9.63 22.87 -14.88
N GLN A 36 -9.10 21.88 -15.56
CA GLN A 36 -9.64 20.52 -15.63
C GLN A 36 -8.81 19.48 -14.86
N GLY A 37 -7.64 19.83 -14.43
CA GLY A 37 -6.69 18.89 -13.83
C GLY A 37 -5.29 19.46 -13.79
N GLY A 38 -5.18 20.77 -13.93
CA GLY A 38 -4.02 21.56 -13.59
C GLY A 38 -2.80 21.31 -14.42
N ALA A 39 -1.77 20.98 -13.74
CA ALA A 39 -0.40 20.98 -14.22
C ALA A 39 -0.06 19.87 -15.23
N LEU A 40 -0.99 19.05 -15.67
CA LEU A 40 -0.73 17.99 -16.66
C LEU A 40 -0.13 18.51 -17.96
N THR A 41 -0.49 19.72 -18.37
CA THR A 41 0.09 20.38 -19.53
C THR A 41 1.60 20.52 -19.42
N PHE A 42 2.11 20.71 -18.21
CA PHE A 42 3.56 20.82 -17.97
C PHE A 42 4.28 19.48 -18.05
N LEU A 43 3.64 18.41 -17.61
CA LEU A 43 4.25 17.07 -17.65
C LEU A 43 4.62 16.64 -19.06
N ASN A 44 3.77 16.95 -20.00
CA ASN A 44 3.93 16.49 -21.37
C ASN A 44 4.87 17.39 -22.20
N ASN A 45 5.47 18.40 -21.58
CA ASN A 45 6.21 19.42 -22.29
C ASN A 45 7.62 19.63 -21.73
N SER A 46 8.33 18.52 -21.55
CA SER A 46 9.68 18.51 -20.97
C SER A 46 10.71 19.31 -21.77
N THR A 47 10.44 19.59 -23.05
CA THR A 47 11.33 20.32 -23.94
C THR A 47 11.08 21.82 -23.95
N THR A 48 10.04 22.29 -23.27
CA THR A 48 9.68 23.71 -23.22
C THR A 48 10.15 24.38 -21.95
N SER A 49 10.17 25.72 -21.95
CA SER A 49 10.45 26.53 -20.77
C SER A 49 9.52 26.21 -19.61
N HIS A 50 8.30 25.74 -19.87
CA HIS A 50 7.32 25.35 -18.87
C HIS A 50 7.84 24.26 -17.92
N ALA A 51 8.56 23.29 -18.44
CA ALA A 51 9.10 22.18 -17.64
C ALA A 51 10.07 22.65 -16.54
N ASN A 52 10.70 23.80 -16.71
CA ASN A 52 11.74 24.31 -15.84
C ASN A 52 11.47 25.76 -15.37
N SER A 53 10.25 26.25 -15.54
CA SER A 53 9.91 27.61 -15.09
C SER A 53 9.80 27.68 -13.57
N ASP A 54 10.03 28.88 -13.03
CA ASP A 54 9.88 29.13 -11.59
C ASP A 54 8.44 28.95 -11.11
N PHE A 55 7.52 28.96 -12.02
CA PHE A 55 6.12 28.69 -11.75
C PHE A 55 5.84 27.22 -11.46
N ARG A 56 6.63 26.33 -11.99
CA ARG A 56 6.54 24.90 -11.76
C ARG A 56 7.22 24.55 -10.45
N LEU A 57 6.43 24.40 -9.40
CA LEU A 57 6.85 24.33 -8.00
C LEU A 57 7.22 22.92 -7.58
N MET A 58 8.23 22.32 -8.16
CA MET A 58 8.59 20.97 -7.80
C MET A 58 10.11 20.80 -7.77
N ASN A 59 10.58 19.84 -7.02
CA ASN A 59 12.00 19.49 -6.92
C ASN A 59 12.94 20.68 -6.83
N ARG A 60 12.51 21.73 -6.17
CA ARG A 60 13.26 23.00 -6.09
C ARG A 60 14.29 23.02 -4.98
N THR A 61 14.13 22.17 -3.99
CA THR A 61 15.06 22.13 -2.88
C THR A 61 16.37 21.44 -3.27
N PRO A 62 17.49 21.87 -2.71
CA PRO A 62 18.75 21.17 -2.84
C PRO A 62 18.66 19.69 -2.45
N THR A 63 17.85 19.36 -1.46
CA THR A 63 17.64 17.99 -0.99
C THR A 63 17.12 17.08 -2.10
N ASN A 64 16.09 17.52 -2.80
CA ASN A 64 15.50 16.75 -3.89
C ASN A 64 16.36 16.74 -5.14
N GLN A 65 17.07 17.81 -5.43
CA GLN A 65 17.87 17.94 -6.64
C GLN A 65 19.26 17.34 -6.53
N THR A 66 19.89 17.43 -5.36
CA THR A 66 21.29 17.08 -5.15
C THR A 66 21.55 16.18 -3.96
N GLY A 67 20.57 16.02 -3.10
CA GLY A 67 20.68 15.29 -1.86
C GLY A 67 20.59 13.77 -2.01
N THR A 68 20.33 13.12 -0.91
CA THR A 68 20.25 11.67 -0.78
C THR A 68 19.05 11.06 -1.55
N ARG A 69 18.05 11.87 -1.87
CA ARG A 69 16.82 11.43 -2.56
C ARG A 69 16.75 11.79 -4.03
N LYS A 70 17.88 12.03 -4.66
CA LYS A 70 17.95 12.32 -6.11
C LYS A 70 17.34 11.24 -7.01
N TYR A 71 17.14 10.04 -6.52
CA TYR A 71 16.48 8.94 -7.22
C TYR A 71 14.94 9.11 -7.31
N HIS A 72 14.36 10.01 -6.53
CA HIS A 72 12.95 10.41 -6.67
C HIS A 72 12.72 11.40 -7.78
N ILE A 73 13.77 11.96 -8.32
CA ILE A 73 13.69 13.03 -9.30
C ILE A 73 13.76 12.43 -10.69
N ASP A 74 12.69 12.53 -11.45
CA ASP A 74 12.72 12.32 -12.89
C ASP A 74 13.15 13.61 -13.59
N ARG A 75 14.44 13.73 -13.80
CA ARG A 75 15.01 14.92 -14.44
C ARG A 75 14.64 15.05 -15.91
N SER A 76 14.33 13.94 -16.59
CA SER A 76 13.95 13.96 -17.99
C SER A 76 12.57 14.55 -18.23
N ASN A 77 11.66 14.35 -17.27
CA ASN A 77 10.27 14.84 -17.30
C ASN A 77 10.00 15.99 -16.33
N GLY A 78 11.05 16.57 -15.75
CA GLY A 78 10.94 17.71 -14.86
C GLY A 78 10.59 17.35 -13.42
N GLY A 79 10.70 16.09 -13.04
CA GLY A 79 10.56 15.61 -11.67
C GLY A 79 9.24 14.89 -11.40
N TYR A 80 9.22 14.18 -10.29
CA TYR A 80 8.07 13.36 -9.88
C TYR A 80 7.05 14.10 -9.02
N GLU A 81 7.34 15.29 -8.53
CA GLU A 81 6.42 16.00 -7.65
C GLU A 81 5.10 16.30 -8.32
N LEU A 82 5.13 16.55 -9.61
CA LEU A 82 3.93 16.88 -10.35
C LEU A 82 3.14 15.61 -10.66
N LEU A 83 2.00 15.44 -10.03
CA LEU A 83 1.11 14.30 -10.23
C LEU A 83 -0.16 14.71 -11.01
N LEU A 84 -1.03 15.46 -10.38
CA LEU A 84 -2.32 15.91 -10.95
C LEU A 84 -2.71 17.26 -10.37
N ALA A 85 -3.55 17.98 -11.09
CA ALA A 85 -4.13 19.24 -10.65
C ALA A 85 -3.07 20.32 -10.35
N ASN A 86 -3.37 21.24 -9.46
CA ASN A 86 -2.43 22.27 -9.07
C ASN A 86 -1.40 21.68 -8.11
N ASP A 87 -0.15 21.86 -8.46
CA ASP A 87 0.96 21.44 -7.62
C ASP A 87 1.22 22.47 -6.51
N ILE A 88 1.53 21.99 -5.33
CA ILE A 88 1.90 22.80 -4.17
C ILE A 88 3.39 22.61 -3.92
N ASP A 89 4.12 23.71 -3.78
CA ASP A 89 5.55 23.68 -3.45
C ASP A 89 5.76 23.20 -2.01
N ASN A 90 5.89 21.89 -1.85
CA ASN A 90 6.18 21.26 -0.56
C ASN A 90 7.59 21.58 -0.03
N SER A 91 8.44 22.21 -0.83
CA SER A 91 9.75 22.69 -0.40
C SER A 91 9.71 24.08 0.25
N ASN A 92 8.60 24.79 0.08
CA ASN A 92 8.43 26.13 0.63
C ASN A 92 8.28 26.08 2.15
N PRO A 93 9.08 26.82 2.93
CA PRO A 93 9.00 26.78 4.40
C PRO A 93 7.64 27.17 4.97
N ALA A 94 6.89 28.05 4.32
CA ALA A 94 5.54 28.40 4.76
C ALA A 94 4.56 27.24 4.57
N VAL A 95 4.68 26.51 3.44
CA VAL A 95 3.89 25.30 3.18
C VAL A 95 4.25 24.21 4.17
N GLN A 96 5.52 24.00 4.43
CA GLN A 96 5.99 22.99 5.40
C GLN A 96 5.48 23.28 6.81
N ALA A 97 5.54 24.54 7.24
CA ALA A 97 5.00 24.97 8.54
C ALA A 97 3.48 24.72 8.62
N GLU A 98 2.74 25.05 7.58
CA GLU A 98 1.29 24.83 7.54
C GLU A 98 0.93 23.34 7.50
N GLN A 99 1.66 22.54 6.76
CA GLN A 99 1.49 21.08 6.73
C GLN A 99 1.76 20.46 8.12
N LEU A 100 2.77 20.96 8.85
CA LEU A 100 3.04 20.53 10.22
C LEU A 100 1.91 20.95 11.17
N ASN A 101 1.35 22.14 11.02
CA ASN A 101 0.19 22.60 11.79
C ASN A 101 -1.02 21.70 11.55
N TRP A 102 -1.30 21.33 10.31
CA TRP A 102 -2.39 20.41 9.96
C TRP A 102 -2.16 19.01 10.52
N LEU A 103 -0.95 18.51 10.44
CA LEU A 103 -0.59 17.22 11.04
C LEU A 103 -0.84 17.23 12.54
N HIS A 104 -0.37 18.30 13.23
CA HIS A 104 -0.58 18.46 14.67
C HIS A 104 -2.08 18.58 15.00
N TYR A 105 -2.83 19.36 14.24
CA TYR A 105 -4.26 19.54 14.46
C TYR A 105 -5.02 18.21 14.32
N ILE A 106 -4.79 17.48 13.24
CA ILE A 106 -5.46 16.20 12.99
C ILE A 106 -5.11 15.17 14.07
N MET A 107 -3.83 15.04 14.37
CA MET A 107 -3.36 14.09 15.38
C MET A 107 -3.86 14.38 16.79
N ASN A 108 -4.33 15.61 17.05
CA ASN A 108 -4.81 16.03 18.37
C ASN A 108 -6.26 16.56 18.34
N ILE A 109 -7.03 16.22 17.33
CA ILE A 109 -8.34 16.83 17.07
C ILE A 109 -9.32 16.63 18.23
N GLY A 110 -9.34 15.47 18.87
CA GLY A 110 -10.18 15.19 20.02
C GLY A 110 -9.82 16.05 21.23
N SER A 111 -8.53 16.19 21.52
CA SER A 111 -8.03 17.07 22.60
C SER A 111 -8.32 18.54 22.31
N ILE A 112 -8.18 19.00 21.06
CA ILE A 112 -8.36 20.41 20.68
C ILE A 112 -9.84 20.80 20.70
N LEU A 113 -10.71 19.98 20.10
CA LEU A 113 -12.13 20.31 19.92
C LEU A 113 -13.00 19.90 21.08
N GLY A 114 -12.70 18.80 21.76
CA GLY A 114 -13.55 18.20 22.76
C GLY A 114 -12.90 17.98 24.12
N ASN A 115 -11.64 18.34 24.28
CA ASN A 115 -10.83 18.01 25.47
C ASN A 115 -10.86 16.50 25.77
N ASP A 116 -10.96 15.68 24.71
CA ASP A 116 -11.00 14.23 24.75
C ASP A 116 -9.83 13.61 23.99
N PRO A 117 -8.73 13.27 24.67
CA PRO A 117 -7.58 12.62 24.03
C PRO A 117 -7.90 11.28 23.39
N SER A 118 -8.95 10.58 23.81
CA SER A 118 -9.33 9.28 23.24
C SER A 118 -9.90 9.39 21.84
N ALA A 119 -10.30 10.58 21.41
CA ALA A 119 -10.76 10.89 20.08
C ALA A 119 -9.66 11.44 19.14
N ASN A 120 -8.40 11.43 19.57
CA ASN A 120 -7.28 11.75 18.74
C ASN A 120 -6.99 10.62 17.74
N PHE A 121 -6.40 10.95 16.59
CA PHE A 121 -5.88 9.93 15.68
C PHE A 121 -4.56 9.35 16.20
N ASP A 122 -4.37 8.06 15.97
CA ASP A 122 -3.15 7.34 16.37
C ASP A 122 -2.07 7.35 15.28
N GLY A 123 -2.41 7.70 14.05
CA GLY A 123 -1.45 7.70 12.96
C GLY A 123 -1.96 8.38 11.69
N VAL A 124 -1.11 8.43 10.69
CA VAL A 124 -1.41 9.01 9.38
C VAL A 124 -0.87 8.13 8.25
N ARG A 125 -1.50 8.23 7.09
CA ARG A 125 -0.94 7.80 5.81
C ARG A 125 -0.59 9.05 5.00
N ILE A 126 0.64 9.14 4.55
CA ILE A 126 1.08 10.17 3.63
C ILE A 126 0.98 9.62 2.22
N ASP A 127 0.13 10.26 1.44
CA ASP A 127 -0.19 9.90 0.07
C ASP A 127 0.87 10.37 -0.92
N ALA A 128 1.01 9.67 -2.04
CA ALA A 128 1.85 10.06 -3.18
C ALA A 128 3.27 10.52 -2.80
N VAL A 129 3.93 9.78 -1.93
CA VAL A 129 5.23 10.16 -1.35
C VAL A 129 6.31 10.37 -2.40
N ASP A 130 6.25 9.64 -3.52
CA ASP A 130 7.16 9.83 -4.65
C ASP A 130 7.00 11.21 -5.33
N ASN A 131 5.94 11.94 -5.01
CA ASN A 131 5.60 13.25 -5.54
C ASN A 131 5.71 14.38 -4.49
N VAL A 132 6.20 14.07 -3.29
CA VAL A 132 6.32 14.99 -2.16
C VAL A 132 7.78 15.35 -1.91
N ASP A 133 8.04 16.58 -1.50
CA ASP A 133 9.37 17.02 -1.11
C ASP A 133 9.92 16.19 0.07
N ALA A 134 11.19 15.87 -0.03
CA ALA A 134 11.88 15.07 0.96
C ALA A 134 11.89 15.69 2.35
N ASP A 135 11.99 17.01 2.43
CA ASP A 135 12.06 17.72 3.69
C ASP A 135 10.73 17.65 4.45
N LEU A 136 9.59 17.66 3.73
CA LEU A 136 8.29 17.47 4.36
C LEU A 136 8.16 16.09 5.03
N LEU A 137 8.68 15.04 4.39
CA LEU A 137 8.70 13.70 4.98
C LEU A 137 9.58 13.65 6.24
N GLN A 138 10.69 14.35 6.22
CA GLN A 138 11.57 14.47 7.39
C GLN A 138 10.88 15.21 8.54
N ILE A 139 10.19 16.31 8.26
CA ILE A 139 9.42 17.09 9.25
C ILE A 139 8.35 16.21 9.90
N ALA A 140 7.58 15.46 9.11
CA ALA A 140 6.59 14.52 9.63
C ALA A 140 7.22 13.42 10.51
N SER A 141 8.35 12.86 10.06
CA SER A 141 9.11 11.88 10.83
C SER A 141 9.57 12.43 12.17
N ASP A 142 10.14 13.63 12.19
CA ASP A 142 10.66 14.26 13.40
C ASP A 142 9.52 14.60 14.38
N TYR A 143 8.37 15.06 13.87
CA TYR A 143 7.17 15.23 14.68
C TYR A 143 6.77 13.95 15.42
N PHE A 144 6.71 12.80 14.71
CA PHE A 144 6.37 11.51 15.33
C PHE A 144 7.41 11.05 16.34
N LYS A 145 8.70 11.28 16.08
CA LYS A 145 9.78 10.96 17.03
C LYS A 145 9.69 11.78 18.30
N GLU A 146 9.50 13.08 18.17
CA GLU A 146 9.46 14.00 19.30
C GLU A 146 8.18 13.83 20.13
N LYS A 147 7.03 13.84 19.45
CA LYS A 147 5.72 13.81 20.11
C LYS A 147 5.38 12.44 20.70
N TYR A 148 5.59 11.37 19.93
CA TYR A 148 5.15 10.02 20.27
C TYR A 148 6.27 9.06 20.59
N ARG A 149 7.52 9.50 20.48
CA ARG A 149 8.70 8.72 20.81
C ARG A 149 8.77 7.38 20.07
N VAL A 150 8.36 7.38 18.82
CA VAL A 150 8.24 6.17 17.98
C VAL A 150 9.57 5.49 17.71
N ALA A 151 10.69 6.20 17.86
CA ALA A 151 12.02 5.66 17.70
C ALA A 151 12.56 4.97 18.98
N ASP A 152 11.92 5.15 20.14
CA ASP A 152 12.41 4.64 21.41
C ASP A 152 12.20 3.14 21.56
N ASN A 153 11.04 2.63 21.11
CA ASN A 153 10.70 1.21 21.21
C ASN A 153 9.55 0.83 20.25
N GLU A 154 9.39 -0.48 20.04
CA GLU A 154 8.38 -1.03 19.14
C GLU A 154 6.94 -0.72 19.58
N ALA A 155 6.65 -0.72 20.86
CA ALA A 155 5.30 -0.43 21.36
C ALA A 155 4.84 0.98 20.98
N ASN A 156 5.71 1.98 21.17
CA ASN A 156 5.43 3.35 20.74
C ASN A 156 5.26 3.45 19.23
N ALA A 157 6.09 2.73 18.48
CA ALA A 157 6.01 2.73 17.02
C ALA A 157 4.72 2.10 16.48
N ILE A 158 4.22 1.06 17.12
CA ILE A 158 2.96 0.41 16.75
C ILE A 158 1.76 1.26 17.16
N ALA A 159 1.86 1.95 18.29
CA ALA A 159 0.78 2.82 18.79
C ALA A 159 0.57 4.06 17.90
N HIS A 160 1.61 4.53 17.19
CA HIS A 160 1.54 5.74 16.37
C HIS A 160 2.21 5.51 15.01
N LEU A 161 1.42 5.03 14.05
CA LEU A 161 1.93 4.71 12.71
C LEU A 161 1.98 5.94 11.81
N SER A 162 3.12 6.16 11.15
CA SER A 162 3.24 7.02 9.99
C SER A 162 3.56 6.16 8.77
N ILE A 163 2.60 6.06 7.86
CA ILE A 163 2.66 5.15 6.71
C ILE A 163 2.86 5.96 5.44
N LEU A 164 3.87 5.61 4.66
CA LEU A 164 4.18 6.23 3.38
C LEU A 164 3.61 5.40 2.24
N GLU A 165 2.87 6.04 1.34
CA GLU A 165 2.54 5.44 0.06
C GLU A 165 3.68 5.68 -0.92
N ALA A 166 4.67 4.79 -0.92
CA ALA A 166 5.80 4.81 -1.83
C ALA A 166 5.70 3.64 -2.80
N TRP A 167 5.55 3.94 -4.10
CA TRP A 167 5.45 2.94 -5.16
C TRP A 167 6.79 2.63 -5.82
N SER A 168 7.78 3.47 -5.61
CA SER A 168 9.15 3.18 -6.02
C SER A 168 9.73 2.04 -5.19
N TYR A 169 10.64 1.26 -5.77
CA TYR A 169 11.35 0.20 -5.04
C TYR A 169 12.44 0.74 -4.09
N ASN A 170 12.38 2.01 -3.76
CA ASN A 170 13.30 2.67 -2.83
C ASN A 170 12.74 2.78 -1.40
N ASP A 171 11.82 1.89 -1.06
CA ASP A 171 11.12 1.89 0.24
C ASP A 171 12.07 1.94 1.44
N HIS A 172 13.14 1.13 1.37
CA HIS A 172 14.19 1.10 2.40
C HIS A 172 14.90 2.45 2.54
N GLN A 173 15.00 3.23 1.47
CA GLN A 173 15.65 4.52 1.53
C GLN A 173 14.78 5.57 2.24
N TYR A 174 13.47 5.55 2.03
CA TYR A 174 12.56 6.40 2.82
C TYR A 174 12.69 6.12 4.31
N ASN A 175 12.67 4.85 4.70
CA ASN A 175 12.84 4.46 6.10
C ASN A 175 14.20 4.86 6.67
N LYS A 176 15.25 4.73 5.88
CA LYS A 176 16.60 5.14 6.27
C LYS A 176 16.70 6.65 6.46
N ASP A 177 16.18 7.42 5.53
CA ASP A 177 16.22 8.89 5.58
C ASP A 177 15.38 9.43 6.73
N THR A 178 14.27 8.80 7.04
CA THR A 178 13.42 9.13 8.20
C THR A 178 13.83 8.41 9.48
N LYS A 179 14.97 7.71 9.47
CA LYS A 179 15.55 6.95 10.61
C LYS A 179 14.57 5.94 11.21
N GLY A 180 13.79 5.28 10.37
CA GLY A 180 12.84 4.25 10.77
C GLY A 180 11.61 4.73 11.53
N ALA A 181 11.30 6.04 11.47
CA ALA A 181 10.09 6.58 12.11
C ALA A 181 8.81 6.41 11.28
N GLN A 182 8.96 6.02 10.01
CA GLN A 182 7.84 5.83 9.08
C GLN A 182 7.93 4.44 8.44
N LEU A 183 6.77 3.95 8.00
CA LEU A 183 6.66 2.68 7.28
C LEU A 183 6.40 2.95 5.81
N SER A 184 7.05 2.21 4.93
CA SER A 184 6.76 2.24 3.50
C SER A 184 6.22 0.91 2.99
N ILE A 185 5.68 0.90 1.77
CA ILE A 185 5.11 -0.31 1.17
C ILE A 185 6.22 -1.33 0.94
N ASP A 186 5.97 -2.56 1.35
CA ASP A 186 6.81 -3.72 1.01
C ASP A 186 6.56 -4.14 -0.44
N ASN A 187 7.06 -3.35 -1.38
CA ASN A 187 6.85 -3.58 -2.80
C ASN A 187 7.39 -4.94 -3.28
N PRO A 188 8.56 -5.42 -2.83
CA PRO A 188 9.01 -6.77 -3.18
C PRO A 188 8.03 -7.87 -2.76
N LEU A 189 7.49 -7.82 -1.54
CA LEU A 189 6.50 -8.80 -1.10
C LEU A 189 5.18 -8.65 -1.87
N ARG A 190 4.73 -7.42 -2.09
CA ARG A 190 3.51 -7.16 -2.88
C ARG A 190 3.61 -7.73 -4.29
N GLU A 191 4.73 -7.52 -4.97
CA GLU A 191 4.97 -8.08 -6.30
C GLU A 191 4.98 -9.61 -6.29
N MET A 192 5.60 -10.22 -5.28
CA MET A 192 5.60 -11.68 -5.16
C MET A 192 4.19 -12.23 -4.91
N LEU A 193 3.39 -11.61 -4.05
CA LEU A 193 1.99 -12.01 -3.86
C LEU A 193 1.19 -11.91 -5.16
N LEU A 194 1.34 -10.80 -5.89
CA LEU A 194 0.68 -10.60 -7.18
C LEU A 194 1.06 -11.66 -8.20
N THR A 195 2.34 -11.93 -8.35
CA THR A 195 2.84 -12.85 -9.39
C THR A 195 2.69 -14.33 -9.04
N THR A 196 2.65 -14.68 -7.75
CA THR A 196 2.54 -16.09 -7.34
C THR A 196 1.11 -16.55 -7.03
N PHE A 197 0.23 -15.63 -6.62
CA PHE A 197 -1.15 -16.01 -6.24
C PHE A 197 -2.22 -15.41 -7.15
N LEU A 198 -2.12 -14.11 -7.49
CA LEU A 198 -3.25 -13.35 -8.02
C LEU A 198 -3.45 -13.50 -9.53
N ARG A 199 -2.49 -14.03 -10.25
CA ARG A 199 -2.60 -14.31 -11.69
C ARG A 199 -3.39 -15.58 -11.97
N LYS A 200 -3.84 -15.76 -13.21
CA LYS A 200 -4.38 -17.03 -13.69
C LYS A 200 -3.35 -18.16 -13.47
N SER A 201 -3.80 -19.35 -13.09
CA SER A 201 -2.93 -20.43 -12.58
C SER A 201 -1.71 -20.77 -13.45
N ASN A 202 -1.87 -20.76 -14.76
CA ASN A 202 -0.78 -21.04 -15.72
C ASN A 202 0.25 -19.92 -15.85
N TYR A 203 -0.01 -18.75 -15.27
CA TYR A 203 0.90 -17.60 -15.26
C TYR A 203 1.48 -17.31 -13.86
N ARG A 204 1.21 -18.17 -12.88
CA ARG A 204 1.72 -18.01 -11.52
C ARG A 204 3.17 -18.45 -11.44
N GLY A 205 3.97 -17.64 -10.73
CA GLY A 205 5.34 -18.01 -10.39
C GLY A 205 5.43 -19.08 -9.31
N SER A 206 6.64 -19.59 -9.08
CA SER A 206 6.92 -20.50 -7.97
C SER A 206 6.70 -19.85 -6.62
N LEU A 207 6.15 -20.57 -5.66
CA LEU A 207 5.98 -20.12 -4.27
C LEU A 207 7.32 -19.89 -3.57
N GLU A 208 8.39 -20.55 -4.01
CA GLU A 208 9.74 -20.31 -3.50
C GLU A 208 10.14 -18.83 -3.59
N ARG A 209 9.66 -18.13 -4.61
CA ARG A 209 9.96 -16.70 -4.82
C ARG A 209 9.42 -15.80 -3.71
N VAL A 210 8.33 -16.18 -3.06
CA VAL A 210 7.80 -15.41 -1.91
C VAL A 210 8.83 -15.41 -0.79
N ILE A 211 9.48 -16.53 -0.56
CA ILE A 211 10.48 -16.68 0.51
C ILE A 211 11.82 -16.07 0.10
N THR A 212 12.35 -16.48 -1.07
CA THR A 212 13.72 -16.15 -1.48
C THR A 212 13.86 -14.71 -1.98
N ASN A 213 12.85 -14.18 -2.66
CA ASN A 213 12.94 -12.88 -3.32
C ASN A 213 12.27 -11.75 -2.53
N SER A 214 11.48 -12.06 -1.50
CA SER A 214 10.79 -11.00 -0.75
C SER A 214 11.04 -11.05 0.75
N LEU A 215 10.81 -12.19 1.40
CA LEU A 215 10.86 -12.26 2.87
C LEU A 215 12.26 -12.52 3.42
N ASN A 216 13.04 -13.38 2.77
CA ASN A 216 14.33 -13.84 3.30
C ASN A 216 15.55 -13.27 2.56
N ASN A 217 15.38 -12.74 1.38
CA ASN A 217 16.48 -12.33 0.52
C ASN A 217 16.55 -10.80 0.30
N ARG A 218 16.14 -10.04 1.29
CA ARG A 218 16.29 -8.59 1.27
C ARG A 218 17.75 -8.21 1.48
N SER A 219 18.16 -7.10 0.87
CA SER A 219 19.49 -6.53 1.13
C SER A 219 19.67 -6.17 2.61
N SER A 220 20.92 -6.00 3.05
CA SER A 220 21.20 -5.55 4.41
C SER A 220 20.57 -4.20 4.72
N GLU A 221 20.46 -3.33 3.72
CA GLU A 221 19.80 -2.03 3.85
C GLU A 221 18.30 -2.14 4.07
N GLN A 222 17.66 -3.17 3.51
CA GLN A 222 16.24 -3.45 3.69
C GLN A 222 15.92 -4.20 4.98
N LYS A 223 16.93 -4.68 5.70
CA LYS A 223 16.78 -5.47 6.93
C LYS A 223 17.24 -4.73 8.19
N HIS A 224 17.64 -3.47 8.08
CA HIS A 224 18.32 -2.79 9.17
C HIS A 224 17.41 -2.43 10.35
N THR A 225 16.10 -2.33 10.14
CA THR A 225 15.16 -2.13 11.24
C THR A 225 13.92 -3.02 11.11
N PRO A 226 13.23 -3.36 12.21
CA PRO A 226 11.98 -4.11 12.18
C PRO A 226 10.84 -3.38 11.48
N ARG A 227 11.00 -2.09 11.22
CA ARG A 227 9.96 -1.23 10.61
C ARG A 227 10.21 -0.93 9.14
N ASP A 228 11.30 -1.43 8.58
CA ASP A 228 11.64 -1.14 7.20
C ASP A 228 10.68 -1.83 6.25
N ALA A 229 10.15 -1.05 5.30
CA ALA A 229 9.35 -1.52 4.18
C ALA A 229 8.45 -2.72 4.53
N ASN A 230 7.72 -2.62 5.64
CA ASN A 230 6.91 -3.72 6.14
C ASN A 230 5.40 -3.45 6.14
N TYR A 231 4.97 -2.34 5.58
CA TYR A 231 3.56 -2.06 5.33
C TYR A 231 3.12 -2.78 4.06
N ILE A 232 2.10 -3.62 4.16
CA ILE A 232 1.69 -4.49 3.05
C ILE A 232 0.17 -4.59 2.92
N PHE A 233 -0.29 -4.77 1.70
CA PHE A 233 -1.66 -5.07 1.34
C PHE A 233 -1.70 -5.99 0.12
N VAL A 234 -2.80 -6.72 -0.06
CA VAL A 234 -3.00 -7.59 -1.22
C VAL A 234 -3.49 -6.78 -2.40
N ARG A 235 -4.51 -5.95 -2.20
CA ARG A 235 -5.07 -5.05 -3.22
C ARG A 235 -5.24 -3.64 -2.65
N ALA A 236 -5.27 -2.66 -3.56
CA ALA A 236 -5.54 -1.26 -3.25
C ALA A 236 -6.68 -0.71 -4.11
N HIS A 237 -7.22 0.43 -3.71
CA HIS A 237 -8.26 1.13 -4.45
C HIS A 237 -7.76 1.64 -5.82
N ASP A 238 -6.47 2.00 -5.92
CA ASP A 238 -5.89 2.59 -7.14
C ASP A 238 -5.57 1.56 -8.21
N SER A 239 -4.57 0.71 -7.98
CA SER A 239 -3.97 -0.07 -9.04
C SER A 239 -4.77 -1.31 -9.44
N GLU A 240 -5.29 -2.07 -8.46
CA GLU A 240 -5.92 -3.36 -8.77
C GLU A 240 -7.42 -3.24 -9.02
N VAL A 241 -8.08 -2.25 -8.45
CA VAL A 241 -9.53 -2.08 -8.60
C VAL A 241 -9.84 -0.98 -9.61
N GLN A 242 -9.32 0.21 -9.43
CA GLN A 242 -9.57 1.32 -10.35
C GLN A 242 -9.08 0.99 -11.77
N ALA A 243 -7.89 0.44 -11.92
CA ALA A 243 -7.37 0.03 -13.22
C ALA A 243 -8.21 -1.09 -13.87
N VAL A 244 -8.75 -2.00 -13.08
CA VAL A 244 -9.65 -3.05 -13.59
C VAL A 244 -10.97 -2.46 -14.04
N LEU A 245 -11.56 -1.55 -13.28
CA LEU A 245 -12.79 -0.85 -13.68
C LEU A 245 -12.59 -0.03 -14.96
N ALA A 246 -11.50 0.72 -15.06
CA ALA A 246 -11.13 1.45 -16.27
C ALA A 246 -10.99 0.52 -17.49
N ASN A 247 -10.39 -0.65 -17.31
CA ASN A 247 -10.30 -1.65 -18.37
C ASN A 247 -11.67 -2.21 -18.75
N ILE A 248 -12.57 -2.44 -17.80
CA ILE A 248 -13.95 -2.85 -18.10
C ILE A 248 -14.68 -1.76 -18.89
N ILE A 249 -14.60 -0.51 -18.46
CA ILE A 249 -15.23 0.62 -19.13
C ILE A 249 -14.72 0.73 -20.56
N SER A 250 -13.42 0.84 -20.76
CA SER A 250 -12.82 1.05 -22.08
C SER A 250 -12.95 -0.14 -23.03
N LYS A 251 -13.08 -1.37 -22.52
CA LYS A 251 -13.16 -2.57 -23.36
C LYS A 251 -14.57 -3.06 -23.60
N GLN A 252 -15.52 -2.73 -22.73
CA GLN A 252 -16.83 -3.38 -22.76
C GLN A 252 -18.03 -2.39 -22.72
N ILE A 253 -17.86 -1.20 -22.13
CA ILE A 253 -18.94 -0.25 -21.95
C ILE A 253 -18.79 0.91 -22.94
N ASN A 254 -17.65 1.59 -22.91
CA ASN A 254 -17.40 2.78 -23.75
C ASN A 254 -15.98 2.74 -24.34
N PRO A 255 -15.80 2.11 -25.51
CA PRO A 255 -14.50 2.01 -26.17
C PRO A 255 -13.91 3.35 -26.66
N LYS A 256 -14.64 4.45 -26.52
CA LYS A 256 -14.16 5.79 -26.92
C LYS A 256 -13.39 6.50 -25.81
N THR A 257 -13.31 5.92 -24.61
CA THR A 257 -12.57 6.48 -23.47
C THR A 257 -11.44 5.57 -23.06
N ASP A 258 -10.50 6.11 -22.27
CA ASP A 258 -9.45 5.34 -21.60
C ASP A 258 -9.98 4.53 -20.39
N GLY A 259 -11.24 4.76 -20.02
CA GLY A 259 -11.90 4.16 -18.86
C GLY A 259 -11.72 4.93 -17.56
N PHE A 260 -10.83 5.91 -17.49
CA PHE A 260 -10.70 6.81 -16.34
C PHE A 260 -11.60 8.03 -16.43
N THR A 261 -12.03 8.37 -17.65
CA THR A 261 -13.08 9.35 -17.89
C THR A 261 -14.39 8.62 -18.12
N PHE A 262 -15.32 8.70 -17.18
CA PHE A 262 -16.57 7.95 -17.18
C PHE A 262 -17.75 8.75 -16.59
N THR A 263 -18.94 8.33 -16.92
CA THR A 263 -20.17 8.76 -16.24
C THR A 263 -20.47 7.86 -15.05
N MET A 264 -21.32 8.31 -14.13
CA MET A 264 -21.73 7.47 -12.99
C MET A 264 -22.45 6.18 -13.41
N ASP A 265 -23.21 6.23 -14.51
CA ASP A 265 -23.87 5.05 -15.06
C ASP A 265 -22.87 4.03 -15.63
N GLU A 266 -21.82 4.50 -16.31
CA GLU A 266 -20.74 3.62 -16.80
C GLU A 266 -19.96 2.99 -15.64
N LEU A 267 -19.68 3.76 -14.59
CA LEU A 267 -19.03 3.24 -13.39
C LEU A 267 -19.89 2.16 -12.70
N LYS A 268 -21.18 2.41 -12.56
CA LYS A 268 -22.12 1.44 -11.99
C LYS A 268 -22.16 0.13 -12.79
N GLN A 269 -22.28 0.23 -14.11
CA GLN A 269 -22.22 -0.94 -14.99
C GLN A 269 -20.87 -1.68 -14.86
N ALA A 270 -19.77 -0.96 -14.74
CA ALA A 270 -18.46 -1.55 -14.56
C ALA A 270 -18.37 -2.32 -13.24
N PHE A 271 -18.91 -1.81 -12.14
CA PHE A 271 -18.98 -2.55 -10.86
C PHE A 271 -19.88 -3.79 -10.95
N GLU A 272 -20.99 -3.75 -11.67
CA GLU A 272 -21.82 -4.93 -11.89
C GLU A 272 -21.03 -6.04 -12.60
N ILE A 273 -20.31 -5.68 -13.68
CA ILE A 273 -19.45 -6.62 -14.42
C ILE A 273 -18.32 -7.13 -13.53
N TYR A 274 -17.66 -6.25 -12.77
CA TYR A 274 -16.61 -6.58 -11.84
C TYR A 274 -17.07 -7.58 -10.78
N ASN A 275 -18.21 -7.33 -10.14
CA ASN A 275 -18.77 -8.18 -9.10
C ASN A 275 -19.20 -9.56 -9.62
N VAL A 276 -19.72 -9.63 -10.84
CA VAL A 276 -20.01 -10.90 -11.51
C VAL A 276 -18.73 -11.65 -11.85
N ASP A 277 -17.72 -10.96 -12.42
CA ASP A 277 -16.46 -11.59 -12.81
C ASP A 277 -15.70 -12.13 -11.59
N MET A 278 -15.73 -11.43 -10.48
CA MET A 278 -15.09 -11.83 -9.23
C MET A 278 -15.58 -13.19 -8.71
N ARG A 279 -16.81 -13.59 -9.04
CA ARG A 279 -17.42 -14.86 -8.64
C ARG A 279 -17.19 -16.01 -9.64
N LYS A 280 -16.60 -15.73 -10.81
CA LYS A 280 -16.34 -16.74 -11.83
C LYS A 280 -15.10 -17.56 -11.52
N ALA A 281 -15.12 -18.83 -11.92
CA ALA A 281 -13.94 -19.70 -11.88
C ALA A 281 -12.90 -19.27 -12.93
N ASP A 282 -13.34 -18.91 -14.14
CA ASP A 282 -12.48 -18.31 -15.18
C ASP A 282 -12.77 -16.81 -15.27
N LYS A 283 -11.90 -16.04 -14.64
CA LYS A 283 -12.03 -14.58 -14.50
C LYS A 283 -11.41 -13.88 -15.72
N LYS A 284 -12.13 -12.92 -16.25
CA LYS A 284 -11.64 -12.12 -17.38
C LYS A 284 -10.90 -10.85 -16.90
N TYR A 285 -11.35 -10.25 -15.82
CA TYR A 285 -10.89 -8.94 -15.35
C TYR A 285 -10.29 -8.99 -13.95
N THR A 286 -10.94 -9.73 -13.06
CA THR A 286 -10.58 -9.72 -11.64
C THR A 286 -9.47 -10.74 -11.33
N GLN A 287 -8.86 -10.56 -10.17
CA GLN A 287 -7.74 -11.37 -9.74
C GLN A 287 -8.20 -12.70 -9.11
N TYR A 288 -7.30 -13.67 -9.13
CA TYR A 288 -7.51 -15.01 -8.60
C TYR A 288 -6.97 -15.12 -7.16
N ASN A 289 -7.34 -16.17 -6.47
CA ASN A 289 -6.69 -16.70 -5.26
C ASN A 289 -6.41 -15.65 -4.16
N ILE A 290 -7.28 -14.66 -4.02
CA ILE A 290 -7.18 -13.57 -3.03
C ILE A 290 -7.01 -14.12 -1.60
N PRO A 291 -7.78 -15.15 -1.15
CA PRO A 291 -7.62 -15.67 0.21
C PRO A 291 -6.23 -16.23 0.54
N ALA A 292 -5.54 -16.83 -0.43
CA ALA A 292 -4.18 -17.36 -0.19
C ALA A 292 -3.14 -16.24 -0.03
N ALA A 293 -3.28 -15.16 -0.78
CA ALA A 293 -2.43 -13.97 -0.60
C ALA A 293 -2.67 -13.34 0.78
N TYR A 294 -3.93 -13.21 1.22
CA TYR A 294 -4.27 -12.76 2.56
C TYR A 294 -3.75 -13.71 3.65
N ALA A 295 -3.84 -15.02 3.45
CA ALA A 295 -3.30 -15.99 4.40
C ALA A 295 -1.79 -15.81 4.59
N THR A 296 -1.06 -15.59 3.51
CA THR A 296 0.38 -15.33 3.56
C THR A 296 0.67 -14.01 4.27
N MET A 297 0.00 -12.94 3.90
CA MET A 297 0.21 -11.60 4.42
C MET A 297 -0.18 -11.47 5.91
N LEU A 298 -1.39 -11.89 6.26
CA LEU A 298 -1.93 -11.69 7.62
C LEU A 298 -1.25 -12.55 8.68
N THR A 299 -0.52 -13.58 8.28
CA THR A 299 0.21 -14.46 9.21
C THR A 299 1.71 -14.22 9.22
N ASN A 300 2.21 -13.33 8.37
CA ASN A 300 3.62 -12.95 8.33
C ASN A 300 4.05 -12.22 9.60
N LYS A 301 5.28 -12.54 10.08
CA LYS A 301 5.83 -12.00 11.32
C LYS A 301 6.07 -10.49 11.25
N ASP A 302 6.65 -10.03 10.15
CA ASP A 302 7.21 -8.69 10.05
C ASP A 302 6.28 -7.71 9.31
N SER A 303 5.05 -8.13 8.98
CA SER A 303 4.15 -7.32 8.17
C SER A 303 3.15 -6.52 9.01
N ILE A 304 3.14 -5.21 8.82
CA ILE A 304 2.02 -4.32 9.17
C ILE A 304 1.03 -4.36 8.01
N THR A 305 -0.17 -4.86 8.26
CA THR A 305 -1.09 -5.26 7.19
C THR A 305 -2.30 -4.36 7.07
N ARG A 306 -2.70 -4.08 5.84
CA ARG A 306 -3.98 -3.43 5.51
C ARG A 306 -4.88 -4.39 4.77
N VAL A 307 -6.12 -4.50 5.20
CA VAL A 307 -7.19 -5.18 4.47
C VAL A 307 -7.97 -4.16 3.67
N TYR A 308 -8.14 -4.44 2.38
CA TYR A 308 -8.92 -3.59 1.49
C TYR A 308 -10.41 -3.80 1.73
N TYR A 309 -11.18 -2.72 1.88
CA TYR A 309 -12.63 -2.80 2.12
C TYR A 309 -13.37 -3.59 1.04
N GLY A 310 -13.04 -3.38 -0.23
CA GLY A 310 -13.64 -4.10 -1.36
C GLY A 310 -13.33 -5.59 -1.42
N ASP A 311 -12.42 -6.10 -0.58
CA ASP A 311 -12.20 -7.53 -0.38
C ASP A 311 -13.12 -8.13 0.68
N LEU A 312 -13.73 -7.30 1.51
CA LEU A 312 -14.72 -7.70 2.51
C LEU A 312 -16.15 -7.50 2.01
N PHE A 313 -16.41 -6.37 1.37
CA PHE A 313 -17.76 -6.00 0.94
C PHE A 313 -17.77 -5.56 -0.51
N THR A 314 -18.84 -5.90 -1.22
CA THR A 314 -19.12 -5.35 -2.55
C THR A 314 -19.84 -4.03 -2.39
N ASP A 315 -19.46 -3.06 -3.22
CA ASP A 315 -20.10 -1.75 -3.21
C ASP A 315 -21.33 -1.77 -4.12
N ASP A 316 -22.50 -1.70 -3.52
CA ASP A 316 -23.79 -1.54 -4.18
C ASP A 316 -24.46 -0.21 -3.80
N GLY A 317 -23.71 0.69 -3.16
CA GLY A 317 -24.19 1.97 -2.66
C GLY A 317 -24.62 1.96 -1.20
N GLN A 318 -24.57 0.82 -0.51
CA GLN A 318 -24.84 0.72 0.92
C GLN A 318 -23.63 0.21 1.67
N TYR A 319 -23.22 0.95 2.69
CA TYR A 319 -22.06 0.59 3.50
C TYR A 319 -22.24 -0.79 4.18
N MET A 320 -21.30 -1.70 3.94
CA MET A 320 -21.26 -3.05 4.49
C MET A 320 -22.49 -3.94 4.18
N ALA A 321 -23.29 -3.61 3.17
CA ALA A 321 -24.54 -4.29 2.90
C ALA A 321 -24.35 -5.69 2.32
N GLU A 322 -23.39 -5.87 1.41
CA GLU A 322 -23.19 -7.14 0.73
C GLU A 322 -21.74 -7.64 0.91
N LYS A 323 -21.62 -8.88 1.41
CA LYS A 323 -20.32 -9.53 1.60
C LYS A 323 -19.72 -9.98 0.26
N SER A 324 -18.42 -9.73 0.10
CA SER A 324 -17.65 -10.25 -1.02
C SER A 324 -17.50 -11.77 -0.94
N PRO A 325 -17.12 -12.46 -2.04
CA PRO A 325 -16.79 -13.88 -2.00
C PRO A 325 -15.65 -14.24 -1.05
N TYR A 326 -14.83 -13.27 -0.68
CA TYR A 326 -13.64 -13.44 0.16
C TYR A 326 -13.86 -13.16 1.63
N TYR A 327 -15.02 -12.57 1.97
CA TYR A 327 -15.32 -12.10 3.34
C TYR A 327 -15.03 -13.15 4.41
N ASN A 328 -15.61 -14.34 4.28
CA ASN A 328 -15.48 -15.37 5.31
C ASN A 328 -14.03 -15.83 5.52
N ALA A 329 -13.26 -15.92 4.44
CA ALA A 329 -11.86 -16.28 4.53
C ALA A 329 -11.02 -15.19 5.21
N ILE A 330 -11.24 -13.93 4.82
CA ILE A 330 -10.49 -12.80 5.38
C ILE A 330 -10.88 -12.57 6.84
N ASP A 331 -12.17 -12.64 7.20
CA ASP A 331 -12.62 -12.51 8.59
C ASP A 331 -12.01 -13.60 9.49
N ALA A 332 -12.00 -14.85 9.01
CA ALA A 332 -11.35 -15.95 9.74
C ALA A 332 -9.84 -15.71 9.94
N LEU A 333 -9.15 -15.18 8.93
CA LEU A 333 -7.73 -14.86 8.99
C LEU A 333 -7.44 -13.67 9.92
N LEU A 334 -8.29 -12.65 9.94
CA LEU A 334 -8.18 -11.52 10.87
C LEU A 334 -8.34 -11.98 12.31
N ARG A 335 -9.34 -12.83 12.61
CA ARG A 335 -9.53 -13.42 13.93
C ARG A 335 -8.35 -14.31 14.33
N ALA A 336 -7.83 -15.10 13.38
CA ALA A 336 -6.65 -15.92 13.59
C ALA A 336 -5.41 -15.08 13.89
N ARG A 337 -5.22 -13.95 13.17
CA ARG A 337 -4.12 -13.03 13.43
C ARG A 337 -4.13 -12.50 14.85
N ILE A 338 -5.27 -12.03 15.33
CA ILE A 338 -5.40 -11.49 16.69
C ILE A 338 -5.13 -12.57 17.75
N LYS A 339 -5.59 -13.79 17.50
CA LYS A 339 -5.60 -14.84 18.52
C LYS A 339 -4.35 -15.73 18.50
N TYR A 340 -3.79 -16.03 17.33
CA TYR A 340 -2.80 -17.09 17.17
C TYR A 340 -1.47 -16.64 16.57
N VAL A 341 -1.41 -15.50 15.89
CA VAL A 341 -0.20 -15.05 15.19
C VAL A 341 0.75 -14.37 16.17
N ALA A 342 1.72 -15.13 16.67
CA ALA A 342 2.75 -14.66 17.59
C ALA A 342 4.02 -15.51 17.49
N GLY A 343 5.11 -14.96 17.99
CA GLY A 343 6.42 -15.62 18.03
C GLY A 343 7.13 -15.67 16.69
N GLY A 344 8.19 -16.46 16.63
CA GLY A 344 8.98 -16.67 15.43
C GLY A 344 8.20 -17.30 14.29
N GLN A 345 8.77 -17.23 13.11
CA GLN A 345 8.19 -17.77 11.88
C GLN A 345 9.18 -18.66 11.14
N ASP A 346 8.71 -19.82 10.69
CA ASP A 346 9.41 -20.67 9.73
C ASP A 346 8.57 -20.83 8.47
N MET A 347 9.18 -20.61 7.31
CA MET A 347 8.52 -20.72 6.01
C MET A 347 9.30 -21.66 5.11
N LYS A 348 8.60 -22.60 4.51
CA LYS A 348 9.20 -23.60 3.63
C LYS A 348 8.27 -23.94 2.47
N VAL A 349 8.84 -24.14 1.29
CA VAL A 349 8.16 -24.72 0.15
C VAL A 349 8.53 -26.19 0.03
N THR A 350 7.53 -27.04 -0.03
CA THR A 350 7.69 -28.49 -0.24
C THR A 350 7.02 -28.86 -1.58
N LYS A 351 7.73 -29.64 -2.37
CA LYS A 351 7.17 -30.20 -3.62
C LYS A 351 6.62 -31.59 -3.36
N LEU A 352 5.34 -31.76 -3.62
CA LEU A 352 4.64 -33.04 -3.55
C LEU A 352 4.00 -33.30 -4.90
N ASN A 353 4.36 -34.42 -5.50
CA ASN A 353 3.80 -34.88 -6.79
C ASN A 353 3.87 -33.78 -7.89
N GLY A 354 4.96 -32.99 -7.88
CA GLY A 354 5.18 -31.90 -8.82
C GLY A 354 4.49 -30.57 -8.49
N TYR A 355 3.69 -30.53 -7.41
CA TYR A 355 3.04 -29.33 -6.92
C TYR A 355 3.78 -28.70 -5.74
N GLU A 356 3.75 -27.38 -5.65
CA GLU A 356 4.36 -26.63 -4.55
C GLU A 356 3.32 -26.34 -3.47
N ILE A 357 3.71 -26.58 -2.22
CA ILE A 357 2.96 -26.20 -1.04
C ILE A 357 3.89 -25.38 -0.15
N MET A 358 3.52 -24.15 0.15
CA MET A 358 4.21 -23.31 1.10
C MET A 358 3.60 -23.52 2.48
N SER A 359 4.41 -23.92 3.43
CA SER A 359 4.07 -23.96 4.85
C SER A 359 4.65 -22.75 5.56
N SER A 360 3.87 -22.14 6.43
CA SER A 360 4.27 -21.08 7.33
C SER A 360 3.84 -21.42 8.74
N VAL A 361 4.79 -21.54 9.64
CA VAL A 361 4.57 -21.86 11.06
C VAL A 361 4.85 -20.62 11.89
N ARG A 362 3.93 -20.29 12.79
CA ARG A 362 4.17 -19.33 13.88
C ARG A 362 4.25 -20.12 15.18
N TYR A 363 5.31 -19.88 15.97
CA TYR A 363 5.63 -20.72 17.13
C TYR A 363 4.88 -20.34 18.40
N GLY A 364 4.26 -19.16 18.45
CA GLY A 364 3.58 -18.65 19.64
C GLY A 364 4.44 -17.71 20.48
N LYS A 365 3.81 -16.95 21.35
CA LYS A 365 4.41 -15.85 22.10
C LYS A 365 5.63 -16.30 22.92
N GLY A 366 6.76 -15.62 22.70
CA GLY A 366 8.02 -15.91 23.39
C GLY A 366 8.79 -17.11 22.86
N ALA A 367 8.28 -17.81 21.83
CA ALA A 367 9.03 -18.83 21.10
C ALA A 367 9.44 -18.26 19.74
N GLU A 368 10.66 -17.72 19.64
CA GLU A 368 11.19 -17.16 18.39
C GLU A 368 11.82 -18.23 17.50
N GLU A 369 12.26 -19.34 18.08
CA GLU A 369 12.87 -20.47 17.39
C GLU A 369 12.13 -21.78 17.71
N ALA A 370 12.25 -22.76 16.81
CA ALA A 370 11.55 -24.04 16.93
C ALA A 370 11.86 -24.85 18.21
N ASN A 371 13.03 -24.65 18.81
CA ASN A 371 13.47 -25.34 20.03
C ASN A 371 13.07 -24.64 21.33
N GLN A 372 12.47 -23.46 21.25
CA GLN A 372 12.07 -22.69 22.43
C GLN A 372 10.68 -23.08 22.92
N LEU A 373 10.48 -23.03 24.24
CA LEU A 373 9.21 -23.36 24.86
C LEU A 373 8.27 -22.17 24.99
N GLY A 374 8.79 -20.94 24.81
CA GLY A 374 8.01 -19.72 24.87
C GLY A 374 7.46 -19.39 26.27
N THR A 375 6.32 -18.70 26.31
CA THR A 375 5.59 -18.32 27.54
C THR A 375 4.39 -19.26 27.79
N ALA A 376 3.62 -18.99 28.85
CA ALA A 376 2.41 -19.75 29.15
C ALA A 376 1.35 -19.67 28.03
N GLU A 377 1.35 -18.57 27.27
CA GLU A 377 0.40 -18.35 26.16
C GLU A 377 0.79 -19.11 24.89
N THR A 378 2.00 -19.61 24.78
CA THR A 378 2.51 -20.27 23.56
C THR A 378 1.63 -21.43 23.10
N ARG A 379 1.05 -22.20 24.04
CA ARG A 379 0.14 -23.32 23.72
C ARG A 379 -1.22 -22.86 23.18
N ASN A 380 -1.62 -21.62 23.47
CA ASN A 380 -2.87 -21.03 23.02
C ASN A 380 -2.68 -20.17 21.75
N GLN A 381 -1.45 -19.98 21.36
CA GLN A 381 -1.01 -19.21 20.20
C GLN A 381 -0.19 -20.08 19.28
N GLY A 382 0.20 -19.53 18.14
CA GLY A 382 0.89 -20.31 17.11
C GLY A 382 -0.10 -20.95 16.15
N MET A 383 0.33 -21.13 14.94
CA MET A 383 -0.51 -21.69 13.87
C MET A 383 0.35 -22.20 12.73
N LEU A 384 -0.26 -23.07 11.92
CA LEU A 384 0.24 -23.50 10.63
C LEU A 384 -0.66 -22.93 9.54
N VAL A 385 -0.05 -22.32 8.53
CA VAL A 385 -0.70 -21.94 7.28
C VAL A 385 -0.09 -22.76 6.15
N LEU A 386 -0.94 -23.38 5.37
CA LEU A 386 -0.59 -24.07 4.15
C LEU A 386 -1.22 -23.34 2.97
N THR A 387 -0.41 -22.91 2.03
CA THR A 387 -0.87 -22.28 0.80
C THR A 387 -0.31 -23.00 -0.42
N ALA A 388 -1.14 -23.12 -1.44
CA ALA A 388 -0.74 -23.60 -2.76
C ALA A 388 -1.24 -22.61 -3.81
N ASN A 389 -0.57 -22.58 -4.96
CA ASN A 389 -0.93 -21.66 -6.04
C ASN A 389 -1.48 -22.38 -7.30
N ARG A 390 -1.70 -23.68 -7.20
CA ARG A 390 -2.19 -24.51 -8.31
C ARG A 390 -3.55 -25.13 -7.95
N PRO A 391 -4.66 -24.68 -8.55
CA PRO A 391 -6.00 -25.19 -8.27
C PRO A 391 -6.22 -26.63 -8.76
N ASP A 392 -5.39 -27.08 -9.70
CA ASP A 392 -5.39 -28.45 -10.25
C ASP A 392 -4.54 -29.43 -9.44
N MET A 393 -4.01 -29.02 -8.29
CA MET A 393 -3.18 -29.86 -7.43
C MET A 393 -3.90 -31.16 -7.04
N LYS A 394 -3.23 -32.28 -7.29
CA LYS A 394 -3.67 -33.60 -6.89
C LYS A 394 -2.58 -34.26 -6.05
N LEU A 395 -2.95 -34.61 -4.83
CA LEU A 395 -2.08 -35.37 -3.93
C LEU A 395 -2.48 -36.84 -3.95
N GLY A 396 -1.48 -37.69 -3.94
CA GLY A 396 -1.67 -39.13 -3.80
C GLY A 396 -2.00 -39.51 -2.34
N THR A 397 -2.54 -40.71 -2.14
CA THR A 397 -2.88 -41.22 -0.80
C THR A 397 -1.66 -41.39 0.12
N ASN A 398 -0.48 -41.52 -0.47
CA ASN A 398 0.79 -41.69 0.24
C ASN A 398 1.59 -40.38 0.38
N ASP A 399 1.14 -39.29 -0.22
CA ASP A 399 1.80 -38.03 -0.08
C ASP A 399 1.71 -37.55 1.37
N ARG A 400 2.82 -37.07 1.91
CA ARG A 400 2.92 -36.58 3.28
C ARG A 400 3.66 -35.25 3.31
N LEU A 401 3.08 -34.29 3.98
CA LEU A 401 3.73 -33.04 4.35
C LEU A 401 4.06 -33.09 5.83
N VAL A 402 5.34 -32.99 6.14
CA VAL A 402 5.83 -32.95 7.53
C VAL A 402 6.23 -31.52 7.86
N VAL A 403 5.66 -30.98 8.92
CA VAL A 403 5.92 -29.63 9.39
C VAL A 403 6.33 -29.66 10.85
N ASN A 404 7.41 -28.94 11.19
CA ASN A 404 7.85 -28.78 12.57
C ASN A 404 7.08 -27.61 13.21
N MET A 405 6.19 -27.92 14.14
CA MET A 405 5.37 -26.94 14.87
C MET A 405 6.10 -26.29 16.06
N GLY A 406 7.31 -26.73 16.36
CA GLY A 406 8.11 -26.25 17.48
C GLY A 406 7.91 -27.03 18.79
N ALA A 407 8.90 -26.92 19.67
CA ALA A 407 8.97 -27.67 20.94
C ALA A 407 7.83 -27.28 21.91
N ALA A 408 7.38 -26.03 21.86
CA ALA A 408 6.28 -25.56 22.70
C ALA A 408 4.95 -26.28 22.42
N HIS A 409 4.78 -26.82 21.21
CA HIS A 409 3.56 -27.47 20.76
C HIS A 409 3.64 -29.00 20.71
N LYS A 410 4.65 -29.56 21.34
CA LYS A 410 4.79 -31.03 21.41
C LYS A 410 3.53 -31.66 22.00
N THR A 411 3.00 -32.68 21.31
CA THR A 411 1.77 -33.43 21.67
C THR A 411 0.47 -32.62 21.61
N GLN A 412 0.48 -31.40 21.08
CA GLN A 412 -0.72 -30.61 20.93
C GLN A 412 -1.55 -31.04 19.72
N ALA A 413 -2.87 -31.12 19.90
CA ALA A 413 -3.79 -31.34 18.79
C ALA A 413 -4.09 -30.01 18.05
N TYR A 414 -4.30 -30.13 16.75
CA TYR A 414 -4.63 -29.00 15.88
C TYR A 414 -5.98 -29.23 15.21
N ARG A 415 -6.68 -28.14 14.92
CA ARG A 415 -7.91 -28.15 14.15
C ARG A 415 -7.84 -27.14 13.01
N PRO A 416 -8.46 -27.40 11.86
CA PRO A 416 -8.54 -26.42 10.78
C PRO A 416 -9.42 -25.24 11.22
N LEU A 417 -8.96 -24.01 11.00
CA LEU A 417 -9.72 -22.78 11.17
C LEU A 417 -10.31 -22.32 9.85
N LEU A 418 -9.61 -22.53 8.77
CA LEU A 418 -9.99 -22.16 7.42
C LEU A 418 -9.56 -23.25 6.45
N LEU A 419 -10.51 -23.75 5.68
CA LEU A 419 -10.26 -24.56 4.49
C LEU A 419 -10.87 -23.83 3.32
N SER A 420 -10.02 -23.38 2.39
CA SER A 420 -10.46 -22.67 1.21
C SER A 420 -9.92 -23.35 -0.04
N LYS A 421 -10.81 -23.60 -0.99
CA LYS A 421 -10.41 -23.84 -2.37
C LYS A 421 -10.48 -22.49 -3.06
N SER A 422 -9.34 -22.01 -3.55
CA SER A 422 -9.37 -20.83 -4.40
C SER A 422 -9.71 -21.24 -5.83
N THR A 423 -10.59 -20.50 -6.39
CA THR A 423 -10.84 -20.52 -7.83
C THR A 423 -10.00 -19.46 -8.52
#